data_22ae8ce2c469060cdc3320cfce57c18f
#
_entry.id   22ae8ce2c469060cdc3320cfce57c18f
#
_cell.length_a   1.000
_cell.length_b   1.000
_cell.length_c   1.000
_cell.angle_alpha   90.00
_cell.angle_beta   90.00
_cell.angle_gamma   90.00
#
_symmetry.space_group_name_H-M   'P 1'
#
loop_
_entity.id
_entity.type
_entity.pdbx_description
1 polymer ?
#
loop_
_entity_poly.entity_id
_entity_poly.type
_entity_poly.pdbx_seq_one_letter_code
_entity_poly.pdbx_strand_id
1 'polypeptide(L)'
;MMHYFKWIVLLVFMSTIFSSKPYKFSNKPNVLFIIADDLNCALGSYGDTLAITPNLDKLAKQGLIFTNAHVQYPLCGPSRVSLMTGLYPDQTKSKELRLYVRQTIPDVITLGQKFRIENYHSVRVGKIYHYHNPRDIGTSGHDDSFSWDRTVNPYGRDKIEEYKLLFNILTHT
;
A
#
# COMPACT_ATOMS: atom_id res chain seq x y z
N MET A 1 11.15 56.73 -24.15
CA MET A 1 10.22 55.63 -24.50
C MET A 1 10.75 54.24 -24.12
N MET A 2 12.02 53.98 -24.25
CA MET A 2 12.63 52.64 -23.99
C MET A 2 12.71 52.23 -22.50
N HIS A 3 12.75 53.19 -21.56
CA HIS A 3 12.80 52.87 -20.10
C HIS A 3 11.46 52.36 -19.55
N TYR A 4 10.32 52.90 -20.02
CA TYR A 4 8.98 52.45 -19.55
C TYR A 4 8.66 51.05 -20.03
N PHE A 5 9.14 50.64 -21.19
CA PHE A 5 8.94 49.31 -21.74
C PHE A 5 9.62 48.20 -20.84
N LYS A 6 10.80 48.47 -20.30
CA LYS A 6 11.49 47.54 -19.40
C LYS A 6 10.73 47.32 -18.08
N TRP A 7 10.11 48.38 -17.53
CA TRP A 7 9.34 48.28 -16.31
C TRP A 7 8.01 47.56 -16.50
N ILE A 8 7.36 47.74 -17.65
CA ILE A 8 6.13 47.02 -17.99
C ILE A 8 6.42 45.53 -18.16
N VAL A 9 7.51 45.14 -18.83
CA VAL A 9 7.92 43.74 -18.99
C VAL A 9 8.26 43.11 -17.62
N LEU A 10 8.92 43.86 -16.74
CA LEU A 10 9.25 43.37 -15.38
C LEU A 10 7.98 43.17 -14.54
N LEU A 11 7.02 44.09 -14.61
CA LEU A 11 5.73 43.94 -13.90
C LEU A 11 4.88 42.78 -14.41
N VAL A 12 4.86 42.56 -15.73
CA VAL A 12 4.16 41.41 -16.34
C VAL A 12 4.84 40.08 -15.92
N PHE A 13 6.17 40.06 -15.87
CA PHE A 13 6.91 38.88 -15.45
C PHE A 13 6.71 38.59 -13.93
N MET A 14 6.65 39.60 -13.09
CA MET A 14 6.37 39.46 -11.66
C MET A 14 4.93 38.97 -11.37
N SER A 15 3.95 39.36 -12.17
CA SER A 15 2.55 38.93 -12.02
C SER A 15 2.35 37.45 -12.39
N THR A 16 3.17 36.89 -13.26
CA THR A 16 3.07 35.47 -13.64
C THR A 16 3.67 34.53 -12.56
N ILE A 17 4.58 35.04 -11.72
CA ILE A 17 5.22 34.23 -10.65
C ILE A 17 4.29 34.06 -9.43
N PHE A 18 3.33 34.97 -9.22
CA PHE A 18 2.42 34.94 -8.07
C PHE A 18 1.06 34.30 -8.33
N SER A 19 0.85 33.69 -9.49
CA SER A 19 -0.38 32.93 -9.75
C SER A 19 -0.27 31.49 -9.18
N SER A 20 0.02 31.39 -7.90
CA SER A 20 -0.22 30.13 -7.18
C SER A 20 -1.72 29.97 -7.04
N LYS A 21 -2.30 29.04 -7.81
CA LYS A 21 -3.69 28.64 -7.60
C LYS A 21 -3.83 28.24 -6.13
N PRO A 22 -4.80 28.81 -5.38
CA PRO A 22 -5.00 28.39 -4.01
C PRO A 22 -5.24 26.88 -3.99
N TYR A 23 -4.45 26.14 -3.20
CA TYR A 23 -4.65 24.71 -3.00
C TYR A 23 -6.05 24.53 -2.39
N LYS A 24 -6.96 24.06 -3.20
CA LYS A 24 -8.32 23.78 -2.75
C LYS A 24 -8.23 22.50 -1.91
N PHE A 25 -8.34 22.61 -0.60
CA PHE A 25 -8.46 21.45 0.26
C PHE A 25 -9.62 20.60 -0.26
N SER A 26 -9.31 19.41 -0.73
CA SER A 26 -10.34 18.45 -1.09
C SER A 26 -11.08 18.06 0.19
N ASN A 27 -12.41 18.11 0.20
CA ASN A 27 -13.24 17.57 1.29
C ASN A 27 -13.18 16.01 1.36
N LYS A 28 -12.27 15.40 0.63
CA LYS A 28 -12.09 13.94 0.59
C LYS A 28 -11.33 13.50 1.84
N PRO A 29 -11.82 12.48 2.55
CA PRO A 29 -11.15 11.94 3.74
C PRO A 29 -9.82 11.28 3.37
N ASN A 30 -8.85 11.34 4.27
CA ASN A 30 -7.66 10.50 4.17
C ASN A 30 -8.05 9.04 4.42
N VAL A 31 -7.43 8.12 3.67
CA VAL A 31 -7.66 6.69 3.79
C VAL A 31 -6.36 6.02 4.24
N LEU A 32 -6.40 5.36 5.39
CA LEU A 32 -5.31 4.52 5.87
C LEU A 32 -5.75 3.06 5.77
N PHE A 33 -5.07 2.28 4.92
CA PHE A 33 -5.31 0.87 4.74
C PHE A 33 -4.17 0.05 5.33
N ILE A 34 -4.44 -0.69 6.42
CA ILE A 34 -3.45 -1.51 7.13
C ILE A 34 -3.69 -2.97 6.78
N ILE A 35 -2.67 -3.64 6.25
CA ILE A 35 -2.71 -5.05 5.89
C ILE A 35 -1.71 -5.80 6.77
N ALA A 36 -2.19 -6.81 7.49
CA ALA A 36 -1.34 -7.77 8.21
C ALA A 36 -1.15 -9.03 7.36
N ASP A 37 0.05 -9.60 7.42
CA ASP A 37 0.39 -10.86 6.77
C ASP A 37 0.22 -12.00 7.79
N ASP A 38 -0.52 -13.04 7.42
CA ASP A 38 -0.74 -14.26 8.22
C ASP A 38 -1.30 -14.04 9.65
N LEU A 39 -2.01 -12.93 9.89
CA LEU A 39 -2.54 -12.60 11.21
C LEU A 39 -3.70 -13.52 11.64
N ASN A 40 -4.50 -14.00 10.70
CA ASN A 40 -5.76 -14.72 10.91
C ASN A 40 -6.70 -14.01 11.91
N CYS A 41 -7.32 -14.71 12.85
CA CYS A 41 -8.23 -14.17 13.89
C CYS A 41 -7.54 -13.98 15.26
N ALA A 42 -6.20 -13.89 15.31
CA ALA A 42 -5.43 -13.73 16.55
C ALA A 42 -5.48 -12.31 17.11
N LEU A 43 -6.71 -11.82 17.40
CA LEU A 43 -6.99 -10.50 17.96
C LEU A 43 -8.05 -10.62 19.07
N GLY A 44 -7.94 -9.79 20.12
CA GLY A 44 -8.92 -9.73 21.19
C GLY A 44 -10.34 -9.44 20.70
N SER A 45 -10.49 -8.59 19.67
CA SER A 45 -11.79 -8.29 19.04
C SER A 45 -12.45 -9.49 18.33
N TYR A 46 -11.70 -10.53 18.01
CA TYR A 46 -12.20 -11.82 17.50
C TYR A 46 -12.33 -12.89 18.57
N GLY A 47 -12.11 -12.56 19.85
CA GLY A 47 -12.24 -13.47 20.97
C GLY A 47 -10.97 -14.24 21.33
N ASP A 48 -9.83 -13.89 20.77
CA ASP A 48 -8.53 -14.44 21.20
C ASP A 48 -8.20 -13.94 22.61
N THR A 49 -8.00 -14.88 23.56
CA THR A 49 -7.75 -14.55 24.97
C THR A 49 -6.27 -14.38 25.29
N LEU A 50 -5.38 -14.75 24.38
CA LEU A 50 -3.93 -14.64 24.55
C LEU A 50 -3.38 -13.36 23.93
N ALA A 51 -4.04 -12.87 22.86
CA ALA A 51 -3.61 -11.67 22.16
C ALA A 51 -3.93 -10.41 22.97
N ILE A 52 -2.90 -9.60 23.25
CA ILE A 52 -3.04 -8.30 23.92
C ILE A 52 -3.06 -7.20 22.85
N THR A 53 -4.25 -6.80 22.39
CA THR A 53 -4.45 -5.89 21.25
C THR A 53 -5.30 -4.65 21.58
N PRO A 54 -4.99 -3.87 22.63
CA PRO A 54 -5.88 -2.84 23.17
C PRO A 54 -6.21 -1.73 22.17
N ASN A 55 -5.30 -1.38 21.27
CA ASN A 55 -5.52 -0.33 20.27
C ASN A 55 -6.43 -0.83 19.13
N LEU A 56 -6.24 -2.07 18.67
CA LEU A 56 -7.10 -2.69 17.66
C LEU A 56 -8.50 -2.96 18.24
N ASP A 57 -8.59 -3.40 19.49
CA ASP A 57 -9.86 -3.60 20.19
C ASP A 57 -10.61 -2.30 20.37
N LYS A 58 -9.90 -1.19 20.65
CA LYS A 58 -10.52 0.14 20.70
C LYS A 58 -11.05 0.58 19.34
N LEU A 59 -10.27 0.36 18.28
CA LEU A 59 -10.70 0.66 16.91
C LEU A 59 -11.91 -0.17 16.51
N ALA A 60 -11.91 -1.46 16.84
CA ALA A 60 -13.00 -2.38 16.60
C ALA A 60 -14.32 -1.94 17.28
N LYS A 61 -14.24 -1.41 18.51
CA LYS A 61 -15.41 -0.86 19.23
C LYS A 61 -15.98 0.43 18.60
N GLN A 62 -15.18 1.15 17.83
CA GLN A 62 -15.59 2.41 17.18
C GLN A 62 -16.02 2.21 15.72
N GLY A 63 -15.67 1.08 15.13
CA GLY A 63 -15.89 0.76 13.73
C GLY A 63 -16.80 -0.45 13.51
N LEU A 64 -16.62 -1.09 12.37
CA LEU A 64 -17.29 -2.33 12.01
C LEU A 64 -16.29 -3.49 12.06
N ILE A 65 -16.72 -4.61 12.62
CA ILE A 65 -15.98 -5.88 12.62
C ILE A 65 -16.67 -6.84 11.65
N PHE A 66 -15.91 -7.37 10.71
CA PHE A 66 -16.37 -8.43 9.82
C PHE A 66 -15.95 -9.78 10.39
N THR A 67 -16.85 -10.44 11.11
CA THR A 67 -16.56 -11.71 11.81
C THR A 67 -16.45 -12.92 10.89
N ASN A 68 -16.87 -12.77 9.63
CA ASN A 68 -16.90 -13.85 8.65
C ASN A 68 -16.32 -13.39 7.30
N ALA A 69 -15.13 -12.74 7.34
CA ALA A 69 -14.41 -12.35 6.15
C ALA A 69 -13.53 -13.51 5.65
N HIS A 70 -13.58 -13.78 4.35
CA HIS A 70 -12.83 -14.86 3.71
C HIS A 70 -11.86 -14.33 2.67
N VAL A 71 -10.68 -14.95 2.60
CA VAL A 71 -9.72 -14.68 1.53
C VAL A 71 -10.20 -15.31 0.23
N GLN A 72 -9.86 -14.69 -0.90
CA GLN A 72 -10.22 -15.23 -2.22
C GLN A 72 -9.35 -16.41 -2.64
N TYR A 73 -8.17 -16.54 -2.06
CA TYR A 73 -7.25 -17.64 -2.32
C TYR A 73 -6.31 -17.82 -1.10
N PRO A 74 -6.08 -19.05 -0.62
CA PRO A 74 -5.28 -19.30 0.58
C PRO A 74 -3.76 -19.24 0.30
N LEU A 75 -3.32 -18.21 -0.41
CA LEU A 75 -1.92 -17.96 -0.74
C LEU A 75 -1.72 -16.45 -0.89
N CYS A 76 -0.68 -15.90 -0.26
CA CYS A 76 -0.48 -14.46 -0.11
C CYS A 76 -0.41 -13.69 -1.45
N GLY A 77 0.27 -14.20 -2.47
CA GLY A 77 0.35 -13.55 -3.79
C GLY A 77 -1.03 -13.35 -4.44
N PRO A 78 -1.75 -14.43 -4.75
CA PRO A 78 -3.10 -14.37 -5.34
C PRO A 78 -4.11 -13.62 -4.48
N SER A 79 -4.10 -13.82 -3.16
CA SER A 79 -4.97 -13.10 -2.24
C SER A 79 -4.78 -11.59 -2.31
N ARG A 80 -3.53 -11.13 -2.32
CA ARG A 80 -3.18 -9.70 -2.42
C ARG A 80 -3.53 -9.12 -3.78
N VAL A 81 -3.32 -9.86 -4.87
CA VAL A 81 -3.76 -9.45 -6.21
C VAL A 81 -5.28 -9.28 -6.23
N SER A 82 -6.04 -10.23 -5.69
CA SER A 82 -7.50 -10.13 -5.61
C SER A 82 -7.94 -8.93 -4.77
N LEU A 83 -7.30 -8.68 -3.63
CA LEU A 83 -7.57 -7.53 -2.78
C LEU A 83 -7.34 -6.20 -3.52
N MET A 84 -6.24 -6.10 -4.26
CA MET A 84 -5.85 -4.86 -4.93
C MET A 84 -6.59 -4.62 -6.26
N THR A 85 -7.19 -5.65 -6.83
CA THR A 85 -7.92 -5.55 -8.12
C THR A 85 -9.42 -5.66 -7.99
N GLY A 86 -9.93 -6.24 -6.89
CA GLY A 86 -11.34 -6.58 -6.72
C GLY A 86 -11.79 -7.78 -7.58
N LEU A 87 -10.85 -8.52 -8.17
CA LEU A 87 -11.13 -9.63 -9.08
C LEU A 87 -10.82 -10.98 -8.43
N TYR A 88 -11.56 -12.01 -8.79
CA TYR A 88 -11.28 -13.38 -8.35
C TYR A 88 -9.99 -13.94 -8.99
N PRO A 89 -9.31 -14.90 -8.35
CA PRO A 89 -8.09 -15.53 -8.88
C PRO A 89 -8.25 -16.15 -10.27
N ASP A 90 -9.43 -16.67 -10.59
CA ASP A 90 -9.70 -17.19 -11.94
C ASP A 90 -9.75 -16.10 -13.02
N GLN A 91 -10.17 -14.90 -12.66
CA GLN A 91 -10.16 -13.73 -13.54
C GLN A 91 -8.75 -13.15 -13.67
N THR A 92 -8.03 -13.04 -12.54
CA THR A 92 -6.67 -12.52 -12.53
C THR A 92 -5.64 -13.52 -13.07
N LYS A 93 -5.99 -14.81 -13.15
CA LYS A 93 -5.09 -15.94 -13.45
C LYS A 93 -3.88 -16.01 -12.53
N SER A 94 -3.90 -15.27 -11.43
CA SER A 94 -2.85 -15.22 -10.43
C SER A 94 -3.10 -16.33 -9.41
N LYS A 95 -2.43 -17.47 -9.57
CA LYS A 95 -2.50 -18.62 -8.67
C LYS A 95 -1.14 -18.98 -8.08
N GLU A 96 -0.12 -18.16 -8.36
CA GLU A 96 1.26 -18.39 -7.95
C GLU A 96 1.83 -17.18 -7.19
N LEU A 97 2.88 -17.41 -6.39
CA LEU A 97 3.52 -16.35 -5.62
C LEU A 97 4.32 -15.36 -6.47
N ARG A 98 4.87 -15.82 -7.59
CA ARG A 98 5.83 -15.07 -8.41
C ARG A 98 5.21 -14.39 -9.63
N LEU A 99 3.97 -13.96 -9.51
CA LEU A 99 3.27 -13.34 -10.63
C LEU A 99 3.08 -11.84 -10.38
N TYR A 100 3.53 -11.02 -11.32
CA TYR A 100 3.18 -9.61 -11.37
C TYR A 100 1.78 -9.45 -11.95
N VAL A 101 0.94 -8.66 -11.29
CA VAL A 101 -0.48 -8.49 -11.68
C VAL A 101 -0.64 -8.12 -13.16
N ARG A 102 0.24 -7.27 -13.69
CA ARG A 102 0.14 -6.80 -15.07
C ARG A 102 0.65 -7.78 -16.13
N GLN A 103 1.27 -8.87 -15.73
CA GLN A 103 1.61 -9.95 -16.68
C GLN A 103 0.36 -10.70 -17.14
N THR A 104 -0.65 -10.76 -16.30
CA THR A 104 -1.91 -11.45 -16.61
C THR A 104 -3.04 -10.50 -16.94
N ILE A 105 -3.04 -9.30 -16.39
CA ILE A 105 -4.07 -8.28 -16.60
C ILE A 105 -3.39 -6.91 -16.79
N PRO A 106 -2.84 -6.64 -17.98
CA PRO A 106 -2.05 -5.43 -18.24
C PRO A 106 -2.79 -4.13 -17.92
N ASP A 107 -4.08 -4.06 -18.26
CA ASP A 107 -4.90 -2.85 -18.21
C ASP A 107 -5.75 -2.74 -16.94
N VAL A 108 -5.51 -3.59 -15.93
CA VAL A 108 -6.29 -3.55 -14.69
C VAL A 108 -6.07 -2.24 -13.94
N ILE A 109 -7.15 -1.64 -13.47
CA ILE A 109 -7.09 -0.52 -12.53
C ILE A 109 -7.09 -1.09 -11.12
N THR A 110 -5.95 -0.96 -10.43
CA THR A 110 -5.79 -1.42 -9.05
C THR A 110 -6.37 -0.42 -8.06
N LEU A 111 -6.60 -0.83 -6.82
CA LEU A 111 -7.10 0.03 -5.74
C LEU A 111 -6.24 1.30 -5.59
N GLY A 112 -4.91 1.16 -5.48
CA GLY A 112 -4.01 2.31 -5.38
C GLY A 112 -4.07 3.21 -6.62
N GLN A 113 -4.10 2.62 -7.82
CA GLN A 113 -4.24 3.38 -9.06
C GLN A 113 -5.59 4.11 -9.15
N LYS A 114 -6.68 3.50 -8.68
CA LYS A 114 -7.99 4.15 -8.61
C LYS A 114 -7.95 5.39 -7.73
N PHE A 115 -7.33 5.33 -6.56
CA PHE A 115 -7.14 6.49 -5.71
C PHE A 115 -6.35 7.61 -6.42
N ARG A 116 -5.27 7.26 -7.15
CA ARG A 116 -4.51 8.23 -7.95
C ARG A 116 -5.35 8.90 -9.03
N ILE A 117 -6.16 8.12 -9.77
CA ILE A 117 -7.09 8.65 -10.79
C ILE A 117 -8.07 9.63 -10.17
N GLU A 118 -8.48 9.40 -8.92
CA GLU A 118 -9.37 10.28 -8.17
C GLU A 118 -8.64 11.43 -7.46
N ASN A 119 -7.41 11.74 -7.85
CA ASN A 119 -6.57 12.81 -7.30
C ASN A 119 -6.24 12.65 -5.80
N TYR A 120 -6.06 11.44 -5.33
CA TYR A 120 -5.39 11.16 -4.06
C TYR A 120 -3.89 10.97 -4.29
N HIS A 121 -3.09 11.29 -3.28
CA HIS A 121 -1.70 10.90 -3.25
C HIS A 121 -1.59 9.50 -2.63
N SER A 122 -1.32 8.49 -3.45
CA SER A 122 -1.29 7.09 -3.06
C SER A 122 0.12 6.66 -2.66
N VAL A 123 0.27 6.21 -1.43
CA VAL A 123 1.57 5.80 -0.87
C VAL A 123 1.46 4.41 -0.27
N ARG A 124 2.47 3.59 -0.45
CA ARG A 124 2.62 2.34 0.31
C ARG A 124 3.88 2.33 1.17
N VAL A 125 3.79 1.59 2.27
CA VAL A 125 4.91 1.28 3.15
C VAL A 125 4.92 -0.23 3.39
N GLY A 126 6.03 -0.90 3.10
CA GLY A 126 6.18 -2.34 3.28
C GLY A 126 5.41 -3.20 2.26
N LYS A 127 5.01 -4.39 2.68
CA LYS A 127 4.44 -5.44 1.84
C LYS A 127 2.95 -5.22 1.55
N ILE A 128 2.62 -4.75 0.37
CA ILE A 128 1.23 -4.68 -0.14
C ILE A 128 0.99 -5.80 -1.16
N TYR A 129 1.76 -5.81 -2.27
CA TYR A 129 1.86 -6.97 -3.14
C TYR A 129 2.82 -8.02 -2.53
N HIS A 130 3.00 -9.13 -3.21
CA HIS A 130 3.82 -10.20 -2.66
C HIS A 130 5.32 -9.90 -2.76
N TYR A 131 6.04 -10.21 -1.70
CA TYR A 131 7.47 -10.48 -1.67
C TYR A 131 7.78 -11.55 -0.62
N HIS A 132 8.89 -12.23 -0.77
CA HIS A 132 9.30 -13.27 0.16
C HIS A 132 9.92 -12.69 1.44
N ASN A 133 9.44 -13.10 2.59
CA ASN A 133 10.03 -12.83 3.90
C ASN A 133 10.95 -14.00 4.31
N PRO A 134 12.13 -13.72 4.83
CA PRO A 134 12.79 -12.42 5.00
C PRO A 134 13.57 -11.94 3.77
N ARG A 135 13.70 -12.77 2.73
CA ARG A 135 14.63 -12.57 1.60
C ARG A 135 14.47 -11.19 0.93
N ASP A 136 13.25 -10.79 0.66
CA ASP A 136 12.95 -9.62 -0.15
C ASP A 136 12.58 -8.37 0.69
N ILE A 137 12.75 -8.43 2.04
CA ILE A 137 12.59 -7.27 2.93
C ILE A 137 13.52 -6.15 2.47
N GLY A 138 13.01 -4.92 2.41
CA GLY A 138 13.73 -3.75 1.91
C GLY A 138 13.66 -3.57 0.39
N THR A 139 12.97 -4.48 -0.33
CA THR A 139 12.77 -4.39 -1.78
C THR A 139 11.30 -4.08 -2.12
N SER A 140 11.03 -3.78 -3.39
CA SER A 140 9.66 -3.61 -3.88
C SER A 140 8.90 -4.93 -4.04
N GLY A 141 9.59 -6.06 -4.14
CA GLY A 141 8.96 -7.34 -4.47
C GLY A 141 8.22 -7.32 -5.81
N HIS A 142 7.07 -7.99 -5.87
CA HIS A 142 6.20 -8.04 -7.06
C HIS A 142 5.21 -6.86 -7.12
N ASP A 143 5.70 -5.66 -6.87
CA ASP A 143 4.89 -4.44 -6.77
C ASP A 143 4.29 -3.99 -8.10
N ASP A 144 3.25 -3.15 -8.01
CA ASP A 144 2.65 -2.47 -9.15
C ASP A 144 2.94 -0.96 -9.09
N SER A 145 3.85 -0.49 -9.95
CA SER A 145 4.25 0.92 -9.99
C SER A 145 3.13 1.89 -10.36
N PHE A 146 2.09 1.44 -11.03
CA PHE A 146 0.93 2.28 -11.36
C PHE A 146 0.04 2.58 -10.14
N SER A 147 0.13 1.75 -9.10
CA SER A 147 -0.66 1.91 -7.87
C SER A 147 -0.20 3.09 -7.01
N TRP A 148 1.04 3.55 -7.12
CA TRP A 148 1.65 4.42 -6.12
C TRP A 148 2.30 5.67 -6.70
N ASP A 149 2.17 6.79 -5.99
CA ASP A 149 2.98 8.00 -6.20
C ASP A 149 4.30 7.92 -5.44
N ARG A 150 4.31 7.19 -4.31
CA ARG A 150 5.50 6.97 -3.51
C ARG A 150 5.48 5.58 -2.88
N THR A 151 6.66 4.95 -2.82
CA THR A 151 6.85 3.66 -2.14
C THR A 151 7.96 3.77 -1.11
N VAL A 152 7.75 3.11 0.04
CA VAL A 152 8.75 2.97 1.09
C VAL A 152 8.96 1.49 1.36
N ASN A 153 10.19 1.02 1.27
CA ASN A 153 10.58 -0.36 1.54
C ASN A 153 11.37 -0.38 2.85
N PRO A 154 10.71 -0.60 4.00
CA PRO A 154 11.39 -0.63 5.30
C PRO A 154 12.46 -1.70 5.33
N TYR A 155 13.55 -1.40 6.03
CA TYR A 155 14.68 -2.27 6.22
C TYR A 155 15.17 -2.12 7.66
N GLY A 156 15.04 -3.17 8.47
CA GLY A 156 15.33 -3.13 9.89
C GLY A 156 16.14 -4.34 10.37
N ARG A 157 16.11 -4.58 11.67
CA ARG A 157 16.80 -5.71 12.32
C ARG A 157 16.36 -7.07 11.77
N ASP A 158 15.11 -7.20 11.38
CA ASP A 158 14.52 -8.36 10.73
C ASP A 158 15.32 -8.80 9.49
N LYS A 159 15.83 -7.86 8.72
CA LYS A 159 16.68 -8.13 7.56
C LYS A 159 18.16 -8.22 7.93
N ILE A 160 18.65 -7.32 8.77
CA ILE A 160 20.06 -7.31 9.19
C ILE A 160 20.44 -8.61 9.93
N GLU A 161 19.51 -9.14 10.72
CA GLU A 161 19.71 -10.34 11.52
C GLU A 161 19.05 -11.60 10.90
N GLU A 162 18.69 -11.55 9.63
CA GLU A 162 18.03 -12.63 8.88
C GLU A 162 18.73 -13.98 9.06
N TYR A 163 20.05 -14.00 9.06
CA TYR A 163 20.83 -15.21 9.24
C TYR A 163 20.63 -15.90 10.61
N LYS A 164 20.20 -15.14 11.64
CA LYS A 164 19.90 -15.70 12.97
C LYS A 164 18.59 -16.47 12.98
N LEU A 165 17.61 -16.06 12.16
CA LEU A 165 16.31 -16.70 12.06
C LEU A 165 16.39 -18.05 11.35
N LEU A 166 17.25 -18.18 10.35
CA LEU A 166 17.43 -19.43 9.60
C LEU A 166 18.02 -20.55 10.47
N PHE A 167 18.87 -20.24 11.45
CA PHE A 167 19.45 -21.24 12.35
C PHE A 167 18.42 -21.88 13.29
N ASN A 168 17.38 -21.15 13.69
CA ASN A 168 16.38 -21.67 14.61
C ASN A 168 15.36 -22.61 13.95
N ILE A 169 15.17 -22.51 12.65
CA ILE A 169 14.26 -23.39 11.89
C ILE A 169 14.90 -24.78 11.68
N LEU A 170 16.22 -24.86 11.59
CA LEU A 170 16.95 -26.08 11.32
C LEU A 170 17.25 -26.92 12.59
N THR A 171 17.02 -26.35 13.77
CA THR A 171 17.28 -27.04 15.06
C THR A 171 16.04 -27.71 15.68
N HIS A 172 14.90 -27.64 15.02
CA HIS A 172 13.63 -28.25 15.45
C HIS A 172 13.25 -29.50 14.63
N THR A 173 14.22 -30.20 14.05
CA THR A 173 14.01 -31.53 13.47
C THR A 173 14.41 -32.63 14.46
#